data_02ae60d9533ceda5d09b41ed579e01e8
#
_entry.id   02ae60d9533ceda5d09b41ed579e01e8
#
_cell.length_a   1.000
_cell.length_b   1.000
_cell.length_c   1.000
_cell.angle_alpha   90.00
_cell.angle_beta   90.00
_cell.angle_gamma   90.00
#
_symmetry.space_group_name_H-M   'P 1'
#
loop_
_entity.id
_entity.type
_entity.pdbx_description
1 polymer ?
#
loop_
_entity_poly.entity_id
_entity_poly.type
_entity_poly.pdbx_seq_one_letter_code
_entity_poly.pdbx_strand_id
1 'polypeptide(L)'
;KQVNWILLGAVPDAVKNLQRRWSFGRVKIEIQAPTLGPGEFAVFLTAGDKLQRESLLLVSDALTKAPDTEIIYGDSAHATGIKAVPLSFSRRPGWSPERLRAHCYVGETLVVRGEVIAHAGKLEELALCNAHDRALRLTENATQIVRVPEVLTITKSTDSRPSASLEAVVDHCKRQNIDADCEFESTTPSVRVKRRLSSEPSVAVIVPTRGTSAEVFGKQRVLVVEAVRSLFEKSTYQNFHVVVVADTPTPSSVLDSLRQIGGDRLQILNYDRPFNFAEKNNLGAMSCESDLILLLNDDTEIITAEALEIMVAMFNDPNVGVVGPMLLFEDSTIQSAGHIFSPDPTDLYRAQSPETAGPQNLLRVQREVSSLIAACALVRRDVFERVGGLCMEFPGNWNDIDFCLKVQLAGYRAIFTPHAHLFHFESKTRIAKRVESEVAKLGARWGSVLDDDPYFNPNLQRYTNIWKTDSTSKQSLDEALIILLTVA
;
A
#
# COMPACT_ATOMS: atom_id res chain seq x y z
N LYS A 1 -29.30 9.80 19.10
CA LYS A 1 -29.61 8.56 18.35
C LYS A 1 -29.70 7.41 19.36
N GLN A 2 -30.59 6.45 19.15
CA GLN A 2 -30.75 5.26 19.98
C GLN A 2 -29.65 4.25 19.61
N VAL A 3 -28.98 3.64 20.60
CA VAL A 3 -28.00 2.59 20.42
C VAL A 3 -28.61 1.29 20.95
N ASN A 4 -28.66 0.28 20.11
CA ASN A 4 -29.08 -1.07 20.46
C ASN A 4 -27.84 -1.97 20.58
N TRP A 5 -27.75 -2.74 21.66
CA TRP A 5 -26.71 -3.73 21.87
C TRP A 5 -27.22 -5.10 21.48
N ILE A 6 -26.48 -5.75 20.58
CA ILE A 6 -26.81 -7.07 20.06
C ILE A 6 -25.69 -8.01 20.44
N LEU A 7 -26.03 -9.06 21.17
CA LEU A 7 -25.10 -10.11 21.57
C LEU A 7 -25.33 -11.32 20.67
N LEU A 8 -24.33 -11.66 19.88
CA LEU A 8 -24.35 -12.81 18.96
C LEU A 8 -23.40 -13.89 19.47
N GLY A 9 -23.80 -15.18 19.35
CA GLY A 9 -23.03 -16.34 19.79
C GLY A 9 -23.57 -16.99 21.06
N ALA A 10 -22.76 -17.79 21.72
CA ALA A 10 -23.12 -18.45 22.99
C ALA A 10 -23.21 -17.41 24.11
N VAL A 11 -24.41 -16.97 24.42
CA VAL A 11 -24.66 -15.98 25.49
C VAL A 11 -24.82 -16.71 26.81
N PRO A 12 -23.93 -16.52 27.82
CA PRO A 12 -24.05 -17.13 29.13
C PRO A 12 -25.37 -16.71 29.81
N ASP A 13 -25.93 -17.59 30.63
CA ASP A 13 -27.18 -17.32 31.35
C ASP A 13 -27.11 -16.10 32.27
N ALA A 14 -25.92 -15.78 32.78
CA ALA A 14 -25.68 -14.55 33.54
C ALA A 14 -26.00 -13.27 32.72
N VAL A 15 -25.76 -13.27 31.40
CA VAL A 15 -26.05 -12.13 30.52
C VAL A 15 -27.53 -12.07 30.19
N LYS A 16 -28.23 -13.22 30.05
CA LYS A 16 -29.68 -13.28 29.92
C LYS A 16 -30.38 -12.67 31.14
N ASN A 17 -29.78 -12.79 32.33
CA ASN A 17 -30.31 -12.19 33.55
C ASN A 17 -30.01 -10.67 33.63
N LEU A 18 -29.01 -10.16 33.01
CA LEU A 18 -28.73 -8.71 32.88
C LEU A 18 -29.79 -8.00 32.02
N GLN A 19 -30.35 -8.65 31.02
CA GLN A 19 -31.50 -8.13 30.25
C GLN A 19 -32.66 -7.68 31.13
N ARG A 20 -32.91 -8.38 32.24
CA ARG A 20 -34.00 -8.08 33.18
C ARG A 20 -33.68 -6.93 34.15
N ARG A 21 -32.38 -6.59 34.35
CA ARG A 21 -31.93 -5.58 35.31
C ARG A 21 -31.59 -4.22 34.71
N TRP A 22 -31.28 -4.15 33.39
CA TRP A 22 -30.72 -2.96 32.74
C TRP A 22 -31.69 -2.32 31.73
N SER A 23 -32.97 -2.25 32.05
CA SER A 23 -33.93 -1.49 31.27
C SER A 23 -33.87 0.03 31.54
N PHE A 24 -32.66 0.60 31.54
CA PHE A 24 -32.50 2.04 31.47
C PHE A 24 -32.58 2.48 29.99
N GLY A 25 -33.77 2.83 29.58
CA GLY A 25 -34.33 3.58 28.46
C GLY A 25 -33.55 3.85 27.16
N ARG A 26 -32.28 3.46 27.04
CA ARG A 26 -31.41 3.75 25.87
C ARG A 26 -30.56 2.56 25.37
N VAL A 27 -30.57 1.45 26.09
CA VAL A 27 -29.79 0.25 25.69
C VAL A 27 -30.72 -0.94 25.65
N LYS A 28 -30.91 -1.53 24.49
CA LYS A 28 -31.67 -2.76 24.29
C LYS A 28 -30.67 -3.89 23.97
N ILE A 29 -30.76 -4.98 24.73
CA ILE A 29 -29.96 -6.19 24.47
C ILE A 29 -30.83 -7.16 23.69
N GLU A 30 -30.43 -7.51 22.49
CA GLU A 30 -31.08 -8.48 21.62
C GLU A 30 -30.17 -9.69 21.44
N ILE A 31 -30.73 -10.89 21.38
CA ILE A 31 -29.99 -12.15 21.16
C ILE A 31 -30.11 -12.59 19.71
N GLN A 32 -31.07 -12.08 18.98
CA GLN A 32 -31.23 -12.29 17.54
C GLN A 32 -30.75 -11.05 16.78
N ALA A 33 -30.04 -11.27 15.67
CA ALA A 33 -29.61 -10.18 14.83
C ALA A 33 -30.84 -9.51 14.20
N PRO A 34 -30.98 -8.17 14.32
CA PRO A 34 -32.06 -7.45 13.65
C PRO A 34 -31.73 -7.32 12.16
N THR A 35 -32.75 -7.12 11.37
CA THR A 35 -32.60 -6.55 10.03
C THR A 35 -32.32 -5.06 10.19
N LEU A 36 -31.18 -4.60 9.64
CA LEU A 36 -30.84 -3.18 9.65
C LEU A 36 -31.60 -2.46 8.53
N GLY A 37 -32.20 -1.32 8.89
CA GLY A 37 -32.86 -0.44 7.95
C GLY A 37 -31.88 0.46 7.17
N PRO A 38 -32.38 1.15 6.13
CA PRO A 38 -31.58 2.13 5.39
C PRO A 38 -31.00 3.20 6.30
N GLY A 39 -29.71 3.47 6.15
CA GLY A 39 -28.99 4.46 6.95
C GLY A 39 -28.69 4.05 8.40
N GLU A 40 -28.98 2.82 8.78
CA GLU A 40 -28.52 2.23 10.04
C GLU A 40 -27.12 1.61 9.90
N PHE A 41 -26.38 1.60 10.99
CA PHE A 41 -25.01 1.06 11.05
C PHE A 41 -24.91 0.03 12.17
N ALA A 42 -24.15 -1.05 11.88
CA ALA A 42 -23.66 -1.96 12.91
C ALA A 42 -22.23 -1.62 13.29
N VAL A 43 -21.89 -1.79 14.56
CA VAL A 43 -20.51 -1.76 15.05
C VAL A 43 -20.14 -3.17 15.46
N PHE A 44 -19.18 -3.78 14.74
CA PHE A 44 -18.60 -5.04 15.16
C PHE A 44 -17.59 -4.77 16.27
N LEU A 45 -17.69 -5.49 17.37
CA LEU A 45 -16.81 -5.33 18.54
C LEU A 45 -16.54 -6.70 19.15
N THR A 46 -15.30 -7.00 19.42
CA THR A 46 -14.91 -8.27 20.06
C THR A 46 -15.21 -8.23 21.55
N ALA A 47 -15.65 -9.37 22.09
CA ALA A 47 -15.98 -9.49 23.50
C ALA A 47 -14.79 -9.15 24.39
N GLY A 48 -14.98 -8.19 25.29
CA GLY A 48 -13.95 -7.69 26.18
C GLY A 48 -13.25 -6.42 25.70
N ASP A 49 -13.42 -6.02 24.44
CA ASP A 49 -12.96 -4.74 23.95
C ASP A 49 -13.92 -3.62 24.40
N LYS A 50 -13.43 -2.39 24.38
CA LYS A 50 -14.19 -1.21 24.79
C LYS A 50 -14.15 -0.16 23.67
N LEU A 51 -15.29 0.46 23.37
CA LEU A 51 -15.28 1.69 22.60
C LEU A 51 -14.69 2.82 23.45
N GLN A 52 -13.82 3.61 22.85
CA GLN A 52 -13.34 4.85 23.46
C GLN A 52 -14.55 5.81 23.59
N ARG A 53 -14.53 6.67 24.60
CA ARG A 53 -15.68 7.53 24.97
C ARG A 53 -16.25 8.35 23.82
N GLU A 54 -15.36 8.87 22.97
CA GLU A 54 -15.72 9.78 21.87
C GLU A 54 -15.94 9.04 20.54
N SER A 55 -15.77 7.71 20.49
CA SER A 55 -15.84 6.94 19.25
C SER A 55 -17.08 7.18 18.42
N LEU A 56 -18.28 7.21 19.07
CA LEU A 56 -19.52 7.44 18.35
C LEU A 56 -19.66 8.88 17.85
N LEU A 57 -19.03 9.85 18.53
CA LEU A 57 -18.97 11.23 18.07
C LEU A 57 -18.06 11.35 16.84
N LEU A 58 -16.87 10.73 16.91
CA LEU A 58 -15.92 10.70 15.79
C LEU A 58 -16.52 10.03 14.54
N VAL A 59 -17.22 8.91 14.74
CA VAL A 59 -17.96 8.23 13.65
C VAL A 59 -19.07 9.14 13.10
N SER A 60 -19.83 9.82 13.96
CA SER A 60 -20.89 10.75 13.51
C SER A 60 -20.33 11.94 12.74
N ASP A 61 -19.16 12.47 13.14
CA ASP A 61 -18.46 13.54 12.42
C ASP A 61 -17.99 13.07 11.05
N ALA A 62 -17.38 11.87 10.97
CA ALA A 62 -16.97 11.27 9.70
C ALA A 62 -18.15 11.09 8.74
N LEU A 63 -19.30 10.59 9.24
CA LEU A 63 -20.53 10.44 8.44
C LEU A 63 -21.14 11.77 8.03
N THR A 64 -20.91 12.83 8.80
CA THR A 64 -21.37 14.18 8.44
C THR A 64 -20.53 14.76 7.31
N LYS A 65 -19.20 14.51 7.33
CA LYS A 65 -18.26 14.96 6.30
C LYS A 65 -18.39 14.15 5.00
N ALA A 66 -18.70 12.86 5.12
CA ALA A 66 -18.87 11.95 3.99
C ALA A 66 -20.14 11.10 4.18
N PRO A 67 -21.33 11.61 3.80
CA PRO A 67 -22.62 10.95 4.05
C PRO A 67 -22.78 9.59 3.37
N ASP A 68 -22.09 9.38 2.25
CA ASP A 68 -22.13 8.15 1.45
C ASP A 68 -21.20 7.06 1.99
N THR A 69 -20.53 7.31 3.12
CA THR A 69 -19.63 6.32 3.74
C THR A 69 -20.35 5.03 4.06
N GLU A 70 -19.75 3.92 3.64
CA GLU A 70 -20.30 2.57 3.81
C GLU A 70 -19.62 1.84 4.98
N ILE A 71 -18.31 2.01 5.13
CA ILE A 71 -17.51 1.39 6.19
C ILE A 71 -16.59 2.42 6.84
N ILE A 72 -16.51 2.40 8.17
CA ILE A 72 -15.55 3.18 8.93
C ILE A 72 -14.70 2.23 9.77
N TYR A 73 -13.38 2.46 9.78
CA TYR A 73 -12.43 1.87 10.72
C TYR A 73 -11.55 2.96 11.32
N GLY A 74 -10.90 2.66 12.44
CA GLY A 74 -10.01 3.61 13.10
C GLY A 74 -8.89 2.93 13.86
N ASP A 75 -8.08 3.71 14.54
CA ASP A 75 -6.99 3.21 15.36
C ASP A 75 -7.50 2.44 16.58
N SER A 76 -6.62 1.61 17.18
CA SER A 76 -6.89 0.99 18.46
C SER A 76 -5.74 1.21 19.45
N ALA A 77 -6.09 1.27 20.73
CA ALA A 77 -5.15 1.19 21.83
C ALA A 77 -5.17 -0.22 22.44
N HIS A 78 -4.01 -0.74 22.78
CA HIS A 78 -3.87 -2.02 23.48
C HIS A 78 -3.59 -1.73 24.95
N ALA A 79 -4.48 -2.21 25.83
CA ALA A 79 -4.41 -1.93 27.25
C ALA A 79 -4.74 -3.16 28.09
N THR A 80 -4.05 -3.32 29.22
CA THR A 80 -4.32 -4.37 30.21
C THR A 80 -4.73 -3.76 31.53
N GLY A 81 -5.58 -4.48 32.28
CA GLY A 81 -6.00 -4.10 33.63
C GLY A 81 -7.23 -3.18 33.69
N ILE A 82 -7.64 -2.84 34.92
CA ILE A 82 -8.86 -2.07 35.20
C ILE A 82 -8.66 -0.58 34.88
N LYS A 83 -7.48 -0.04 35.13
CA LYS A 83 -7.07 1.29 34.71
C LYS A 83 -6.35 1.13 33.37
N ALA A 84 -7.08 1.32 32.29
CA ALA A 84 -6.58 1.14 30.92
C ALA A 84 -5.52 2.19 30.57
N VAL A 85 -4.28 1.97 31.03
CA VAL A 85 -3.14 2.71 30.50
C VAL A 85 -2.71 2.00 29.22
N PRO A 86 -2.72 2.68 28.06
CA PRO A 86 -2.30 2.05 26.81
C PRO A 86 -0.85 1.61 26.89
N LEU A 87 -0.61 0.36 26.50
CA LEU A 87 0.74 -0.19 26.34
C LEU A 87 1.29 0.07 24.95
N SER A 88 0.41 0.08 23.95
CA SER A 88 0.75 0.33 22.55
C SER A 88 -0.47 0.78 21.77
N PHE A 89 -0.21 1.28 20.54
CA PHE A 89 -1.24 1.71 19.61
C PHE A 89 -1.07 0.97 18.28
N SER A 90 -2.19 0.59 17.66
CA SER A 90 -2.25 0.23 16.25
C SER A 90 -2.71 1.43 15.46
N ARG A 91 -1.76 2.15 14.85
CA ARG A 91 -2.01 3.28 13.95
C ARG A 91 -2.20 2.75 12.54
N ARG A 92 -3.38 2.97 11.97
CA ARG A 92 -3.78 2.38 10.69
C ARG A 92 -3.59 3.35 9.54
N PRO A 93 -3.09 2.89 8.39
CA PRO A 93 -3.09 3.68 7.15
C PRO A 93 -4.50 3.82 6.59
N GLY A 94 -4.65 4.61 5.52
CA GLY A 94 -5.86 4.65 4.71
C GLY A 94 -6.16 3.33 4.01
N TRP A 95 -7.23 3.34 3.24
CA TRP A 95 -7.75 2.13 2.61
C TRP A 95 -6.75 1.52 1.63
N SER A 96 -6.43 0.25 1.82
CA SER A 96 -5.45 -0.51 1.07
C SER A 96 -5.92 -1.95 0.87
N PRO A 97 -6.68 -2.26 -0.20
CA PRO A 97 -7.21 -3.59 -0.46
C PRO A 97 -6.12 -4.65 -0.64
N GLU A 98 -4.96 -4.32 -1.24
CA GLU A 98 -3.85 -5.27 -1.33
C GLU A 98 -3.33 -5.67 0.05
N ARG A 99 -3.19 -4.68 0.95
CA ARG A 99 -2.77 -4.93 2.32
C ARG A 99 -3.80 -5.75 3.09
N LEU A 100 -5.10 -5.50 2.87
CA LEU A 100 -6.15 -6.27 3.52
C LEU A 100 -6.12 -7.75 3.11
N ARG A 101 -5.79 -8.06 1.87
CA ARG A 101 -5.61 -9.45 1.42
C ARG A 101 -4.49 -10.17 2.18
N ALA A 102 -3.46 -9.44 2.60
CA ALA A 102 -2.38 -10.05 3.37
C ALA A 102 -2.74 -10.30 4.84
N HIS A 103 -3.45 -9.37 5.48
CA HIS A 103 -3.87 -9.46 6.88
C HIS A 103 -4.91 -8.38 7.23
N CYS A 104 -5.65 -8.59 8.31
CA CYS A 104 -6.70 -7.66 8.78
C CYS A 104 -6.09 -6.41 9.43
N TYR A 105 -5.45 -5.53 8.65
CA TYR A 105 -4.85 -4.31 9.20
C TYR A 105 -5.90 -3.29 9.68
N VAL A 106 -7.12 -3.34 9.15
CA VAL A 106 -8.21 -2.44 9.56
C VAL A 106 -8.70 -2.72 10.98
N GLY A 107 -8.30 -3.87 11.56
CA GLY A 107 -8.67 -4.29 12.91
C GLY A 107 -10.03 -4.97 12.98
N GLU A 108 -10.43 -5.32 14.19
CA GLU A 108 -11.64 -6.09 14.44
C GLU A 108 -12.90 -5.22 14.53
N THR A 109 -12.72 -3.95 14.92
CA THR A 109 -13.82 -2.99 15.06
C THR A 109 -14.08 -2.28 13.74
N LEU A 110 -15.22 -2.59 13.15
CA LEU A 110 -15.73 -1.95 11.94
C LEU A 110 -17.12 -1.36 12.20
N VAL A 111 -17.35 -0.16 11.69
CA VAL A 111 -18.67 0.47 11.64
C VAL A 111 -19.18 0.34 10.22
N VAL A 112 -20.25 -0.39 10.01
CA VAL A 112 -20.67 -0.84 8.68
C VAL A 112 -22.14 -0.50 8.45
N ARG A 113 -22.44 0.10 7.30
CA ARG A 113 -23.81 0.43 6.88
C ARG A 113 -24.61 -0.85 6.62
N GLY A 114 -25.89 -0.84 6.98
CA GLY A 114 -26.78 -1.99 6.89
C GLY A 114 -26.86 -2.59 5.48
N GLU A 115 -26.85 -1.77 4.45
CA GLU A 115 -26.88 -2.20 3.06
C GLU A 115 -25.66 -3.03 2.68
N VAL A 116 -24.47 -2.67 3.18
CA VAL A 116 -23.22 -3.44 2.95
C VAL A 116 -23.33 -4.81 3.61
N ILE A 117 -23.84 -4.86 4.83
CA ILE A 117 -24.04 -6.12 5.56
C ILE A 117 -24.98 -7.04 4.78
N ALA A 118 -26.09 -6.50 4.29
CA ALA A 118 -27.07 -7.27 3.53
C ALA A 118 -26.52 -7.89 2.26
N HIS A 119 -25.53 -7.24 1.62
CA HIS A 119 -24.84 -7.79 0.44
C HIS A 119 -23.73 -8.81 0.81
N ALA A 120 -23.08 -8.62 1.95
CA ALA A 120 -21.96 -9.48 2.38
C ALA A 120 -22.42 -10.81 3.01
N GLY A 121 -23.67 -10.91 3.48
CA GLY A 121 -24.24 -12.10 4.10
C GLY A 121 -25.16 -11.80 5.27
N LYS A 122 -25.37 -12.80 6.12
CA LYS A 122 -26.17 -12.62 7.33
C LYS A 122 -25.33 -12.01 8.45
N LEU A 123 -25.92 -11.10 9.20
CA LEU A 123 -25.23 -10.41 10.30
C LEU A 123 -24.67 -11.40 11.34
N GLU A 124 -25.40 -12.49 11.64
CA GLU A 124 -24.95 -13.53 12.56
C GLU A 124 -23.69 -14.24 12.07
N GLU A 125 -23.65 -14.60 10.78
CA GLU A 125 -22.50 -15.27 10.17
C GLU A 125 -21.28 -14.34 10.18
N LEU A 126 -21.47 -13.08 9.80
CA LEU A 126 -20.41 -12.06 9.82
C LEU A 126 -19.89 -11.76 11.23
N ALA A 127 -20.75 -11.83 12.25
CA ALA A 127 -20.34 -11.62 13.63
C ALA A 127 -19.51 -12.78 14.21
N LEU A 128 -19.75 -14.00 13.73
CA LEU A 128 -19.12 -15.21 14.23
C LEU A 128 -17.87 -15.64 13.45
N CYS A 129 -17.69 -15.16 12.22
CA CYS A 129 -16.48 -15.45 11.45
C CYS A 129 -15.25 -14.70 12.01
N ASN A 130 -14.06 -15.13 11.65
CA ASN A 130 -12.85 -14.41 12.07
C ASN A 130 -12.81 -12.98 11.49
N ALA A 131 -12.05 -12.09 12.15
CA ALA A 131 -11.99 -10.68 11.78
C ALA A 131 -11.49 -10.44 10.34
N HIS A 132 -10.57 -11.28 9.86
CA HIS A 132 -10.04 -11.16 8.51
C HIS A 132 -11.08 -11.52 7.44
N ASP A 133 -11.80 -12.64 7.61
CA ASP A 133 -12.89 -13.04 6.70
C ASP A 133 -14.00 -12.00 6.70
N ARG A 134 -14.39 -11.51 7.89
CA ARG A 134 -15.39 -10.44 8.03
C ARG A 134 -14.98 -9.18 7.27
N ALA A 135 -13.76 -8.72 7.47
CA ALA A 135 -13.27 -7.52 6.81
C ALA A 135 -13.25 -7.68 5.28
N LEU A 136 -12.78 -8.83 4.78
CA LEU A 136 -12.76 -9.14 3.35
C LEU A 136 -14.18 -9.14 2.76
N ARG A 137 -15.13 -9.89 3.35
CA ARG A 137 -16.53 -9.96 2.86
C ARG A 137 -17.21 -8.60 2.83
N LEU A 138 -17.06 -7.81 3.89
CA LEU A 138 -17.68 -6.50 4.00
C LEU A 138 -17.12 -5.50 2.99
N THR A 139 -15.84 -5.62 2.63
CA THR A 139 -15.18 -4.66 1.75
C THR A 139 -15.20 -5.05 0.27
N GLU A 140 -15.65 -6.27 -0.08
CA GLU A 140 -15.68 -6.76 -1.47
C GLU A 140 -16.50 -5.88 -2.41
N ASN A 141 -17.60 -5.32 -1.93
CA ASN A 141 -18.51 -4.50 -2.72
C ASN A 141 -18.63 -3.06 -2.20
N ALA A 142 -17.88 -2.70 -1.16
CA ALA A 142 -17.90 -1.35 -0.62
C ALA A 142 -17.00 -0.42 -1.43
N THR A 143 -17.51 0.76 -1.74
CA THR A 143 -16.82 1.78 -2.52
C THR A 143 -16.35 2.96 -1.66
N GLN A 144 -17.03 3.24 -0.56
CA GLN A 144 -16.78 4.38 0.32
C GLN A 144 -16.32 3.90 1.72
N ILE A 145 -15.03 3.64 1.82
CA ILE A 145 -14.38 3.16 3.05
C ILE A 145 -13.55 4.31 3.63
N VAL A 146 -13.88 4.73 4.84
CA VAL A 146 -13.26 5.88 5.50
C VAL A 146 -12.46 5.44 6.72
N ARG A 147 -11.23 5.93 6.82
CA ARG A 147 -10.43 5.84 8.04
C ARG A 147 -10.70 7.04 8.94
N VAL A 148 -10.96 6.80 10.21
CA VAL A 148 -10.89 7.79 11.28
C VAL A 148 -9.53 7.63 11.97
N PRO A 149 -8.57 8.57 11.83
CA PRO A 149 -7.22 8.42 12.36
C PRO A 149 -7.15 8.68 13.87
N GLU A 150 -8.12 8.15 14.60
CA GLU A 150 -8.29 8.30 16.04
C GLU A 150 -8.57 6.94 16.67
N VAL A 151 -8.23 6.80 17.95
CA VAL A 151 -8.52 5.56 18.69
C VAL A 151 -10.04 5.41 18.85
N LEU A 152 -10.61 4.44 18.17
CA LEU A 152 -12.01 4.07 18.31
C LEU A 152 -12.21 2.96 19.36
N THR A 153 -11.20 2.10 19.54
CA THR A 153 -11.33 0.91 20.38
C THR A 153 -10.13 0.73 21.28
N ILE A 154 -10.40 0.32 22.52
CA ILE A 154 -9.39 -0.14 23.45
C ILE A 154 -9.53 -1.66 23.55
N THR A 155 -8.51 -2.39 23.11
CA THR A 155 -8.51 -3.85 23.09
C THR A 155 -7.77 -4.42 24.30
N LYS A 156 -8.25 -5.56 24.78
CA LYS A 156 -7.57 -6.30 25.85
C LYS A 156 -6.37 -7.11 25.33
N SER A 157 -6.30 -7.37 24.05
CA SER A 157 -5.17 -8.09 23.45
C SER A 157 -3.89 -7.29 23.61
N THR A 158 -2.84 -7.94 24.08
CA THR A 158 -1.47 -7.37 24.09
C THR A 158 -0.78 -7.57 22.75
N ASP A 159 -1.34 -8.40 21.88
CA ASP A 159 -0.81 -8.65 20.55
C ASP A 159 -1.35 -7.61 19.57
N SER A 160 -0.47 -6.70 19.16
CA SER A 160 -0.78 -5.65 18.18
C SER A 160 -0.67 -6.15 16.72
N ARG A 161 -0.32 -7.44 16.51
CA ARG A 161 -0.22 -8.00 15.16
C ARG A 161 -1.59 -8.18 14.55
N PRO A 162 -1.76 -7.84 13.27
CA PRO A 162 -3.02 -8.08 12.57
C PRO A 162 -3.32 -9.58 12.47
N SER A 163 -4.57 -9.96 12.58
CA SER A 163 -4.99 -11.34 12.29
C SER A 163 -4.85 -11.62 10.79
N ALA A 164 -4.38 -12.82 10.44
CA ALA A 164 -4.31 -13.32 9.08
C ALA A 164 -4.93 -14.71 9.00
N SER A 165 -5.73 -14.95 7.97
CA SER A 165 -6.41 -16.21 7.75
C SER A 165 -6.22 -16.63 6.29
N LEU A 166 -5.49 -17.74 6.08
CA LEU A 166 -5.29 -18.29 4.73
C LEU A 166 -6.61 -18.69 4.09
N GLU A 167 -7.48 -19.37 4.83
CA GLU A 167 -8.79 -19.79 4.34
C GLU A 167 -9.64 -18.61 3.88
N ALA A 168 -9.71 -17.56 4.69
CA ALA A 168 -10.46 -16.34 4.36
C ALA A 168 -9.96 -15.68 3.06
N VAL A 169 -8.64 -15.65 2.85
CA VAL A 169 -8.04 -15.06 1.65
C VAL A 169 -8.27 -15.94 0.42
N VAL A 170 -8.12 -17.26 0.55
CA VAL A 170 -8.43 -18.19 -0.54
C VAL A 170 -9.89 -18.06 -0.99
N ASP A 171 -10.82 -17.97 -0.05
CA ASP A 171 -12.24 -17.83 -0.37
C ASP A 171 -12.57 -16.43 -0.92
N HIS A 172 -11.91 -15.39 -0.42
CA HIS A 172 -11.99 -14.04 -1.00
C HIS A 172 -11.51 -14.04 -2.46
N CYS A 173 -10.36 -14.63 -2.75
CA CYS A 173 -9.84 -14.72 -4.12
C CYS A 173 -10.83 -15.41 -5.05
N LYS A 174 -11.47 -16.52 -4.61
CA LYS A 174 -12.52 -17.20 -5.39
C LYS A 174 -13.72 -16.29 -5.65
N ARG A 175 -14.24 -15.60 -4.62
CA ARG A 175 -15.41 -14.70 -4.75
C ARG A 175 -15.12 -13.51 -5.67
N GLN A 176 -13.88 -13.03 -5.68
CA GLN A 176 -13.43 -11.88 -6.48
C GLN A 176 -12.81 -12.27 -7.83
N ASN A 177 -12.84 -13.57 -8.18
CA ASN A 177 -12.23 -14.11 -9.42
C ASN A 177 -10.73 -13.73 -9.55
N ILE A 178 -9.99 -13.70 -8.43
CA ILE A 178 -8.54 -13.49 -8.42
C ILE A 178 -7.86 -14.85 -8.55
N ASP A 179 -7.26 -15.11 -9.70
CA ASP A 179 -6.46 -16.32 -9.90
C ASP A 179 -5.09 -16.17 -9.25
N ALA A 180 -4.91 -16.86 -8.12
CA ALA A 180 -3.70 -16.77 -7.32
C ALA A 180 -3.46 -18.02 -6.47
N ASP A 181 -2.18 -18.29 -6.19
CA ASP A 181 -1.75 -19.17 -5.12
C ASP A 181 -1.62 -18.35 -3.82
N CYS A 182 -2.21 -18.85 -2.75
CA CYS A 182 -2.17 -18.20 -1.44
C CYS A 182 -1.33 -19.03 -0.47
N GLU A 183 -0.38 -18.39 0.21
CA GLU A 183 0.54 -19.03 1.14
C GLU A 183 0.56 -18.27 2.47
N PHE A 184 0.55 -18.99 3.60
CA PHE A 184 0.65 -18.35 4.93
C PHE A 184 2.12 -18.22 5.36
N GLU A 185 2.53 -17.01 5.67
CA GLU A 185 3.86 -16.69 6.20
C GLU A 185 3.82 -16.63 7.73
N SER A 186 4.39 -17.63 8.40
CA SER A 186 4.33 -17.74 9.86
C SER A 186 5.28 -16.80 10.61
N THR A 187 6.40 -16.43 10.01
CA THR A 187 7.40 -15.52 10.63
C THR A 187 6.87 -14.09 10.77
N THR A 188 6.09 -13.67 9.81
CA THR A 188 5.36 -12.40 9.80
C THR A 188 3.90 -12.71 9.47
N PRO A 189 3.05 -13.04 10.44
CA PRO A 189 1.71 -13.55 10.20
C PRO A 189 0.96 -12.75 9.14
N SER A 190 0.94 -13.28 7.92
CA SER A 190 0.33 -12.69 6.73
C SER A 190 0.08 -13.76 5.68
N VAL A 191 -0.78 -13.47 4.72
CA VAL A 191 -1.01 -14.32 3.55
C VAL A 191 -0.38 -13.65 2.34
N ARG A 192 0.51 -14.36 1.68
CA ARG A 192 1.04 -13.97 0.38
C ARG A 192 0.06 -14.41 -0.69
N VAL A 193 -0.42 -13.45 -1.49
CA VAL A 193 -1.27 -13.70 -2.66
C VAL A 193 -0.40 -13.61 -3.91
N LYS A 194 0.03 -14.74 -4.43
CA LYS A 194 0.82 -14.85 -5.66
C LYS A 194 -0.14 -14.97 -6.84
N ARG A 195 -0.44 -13.84 -7.50
CA ARG A 195 -1.29 -13.84 -8.70
C ARG A 195 -0.63 -14.60 -9.83
N ARG A 196 -1.42 -15.41 -10.54
CA ARG A 196 -1.00 -16.03 -11.79
C ARG A 196 -1.18 -15.08 -12.94
N LEU A 197 -0.31 -15.17 -13.93
CA LEU A 197 -0.47 -14.41 -15.16
C LEU A 197 -1.71 -14.90 -15.91
N SER A 198 -2.65 -14.01 -16.20
CA SER A 198 -3.80 -14.29 -17.06
C SER A 198 -3.45 -14.19 -18.56
N SER A 199 -2.41 -13.44 -18.85
CA SER A 199 -1.85 -13.23 -20.20
C SER A 199 -0.37 -12.80 -20.04
N GLU A 200 0.35 -12.78 -21.15
CA GLU A 200 1.73 -12.27 -21.21
C GLU A 200 1.76 -10.94 -21.99
N PRO A 201 1.32 -9.82 -21.39
CA PRO A 201 1.34 -8.52 -22.06
C PRO A 201 2.76 -8.11 -22.42
N SER A 202 2.92 -7.44 -23.55
CA SER A 202 4.21 -6.92 -23.99
C SER A 202 4.70 -5.80 -23.06
N VAL A 203 6.02 -5.79 -22.74
CA VAL A 203 6.65 -4.77 -21.88
C VAL A 203 7.72 -4.02 -22.63
N ALA A 204 7.59 -2.68 -22.74
CA ALA A 204 8.68 -1.81 -23.15
C ALA A 204 9.51 -1.39 -21.95
N VAL A 205 10.77 -1.80 -21.88
CA VAL A 205 11.70 -1.39 -20.83
C VAL A 205 12.49 -0.16 -21.30
N ILE A 206 12.22 0.98 -20.70
CA ILE A 206 12.84 2.26 -21.07
C ILE A 206 14.01 2.53 -20.15
N VAL A 207 15.22 2.63 -20.74
CA VAL A 207 16.49 2.81 -20.00
C VAL A 207 17.18 4.09 -20.48
N PRO A 208 16.98 5.23 -19.79
CA PRO A 208 17.74 6.44 -20.08
C PRO A 208 19.19 6.29 -19.58
N THR A 209 20.18 6.60 -20.41
CA THR A 209 21.59 6.46 -20.01
C THR A 209 22.50 7.52 -20.64
N ARG A 210 23.69 7.67 -20.06
CA ARG A 210 24.88 8.33 -20.65
C ARG A 210 26.07 7.38 -20.78
N GLY A 211 25.89 6.09 -20.52
CA GLY A 211 26.93 5.08 -20.60
C GLY A 211 28.01 5.19 -19.52
N THR A 212 27.66 5.66 -18.33
CA THR A 212 28.59 5.89 -17.23
C THR A 212 29.12 4.58 -16.66
N SER A 213 30.42 4.55 -16.29
CA SER A 213 31.02 3.47 -15.51
C SER A 213 31.17 3.88 -14.05
N ALA A 214 30.98 2.94 -13.14
CA ALA A 214 31.21 3.12 -11.72
C ALA A 214 31.73 1.85 -11.06
N GLU A 215 32.32 2.00 -9.88
CA GLU A 215 32.67 0.87 -9.04
C GLU A 215 31.43 0.34 -8.31
N VAL A 216 31.13 -0.94 -8.54
CA VAL A 216 30.03 -1.67 -7.93
C VAL A 216 30.55 -3.04 -7.52
N PHE A 217 30.34 -3.42 -6.26
CA PHE A 217 30.87 -4.64 -5.64
C PHE A 217 32.40 -4.78 -5.85
N GLY A 218 33.15 -3.67 -5.72
CA GLY A 218 34.61 -3.62 -5.89
C GLY A 218 35.10 -3.83 -7.31
N LYS A 219 34.22 -3.72 -8.33
CA LYS A 219 34.58 -3.88 -9.74
C LYS A 219 34.08 -2.70 -10.55
N GLN A 220 34.93 -2.23 -11.48
CA GLN A 220 34.52 -1.22 -12.45
C GLN A 220 33.56 -1.81 -13.46
N ARG A 221 32.37 -1.26 -13.59
CA ARG A 221 31.26 -1.74 -14.44
C ARG A 221 30.66 -0.60 -15.26
N VAL A 222 30.25 -0.88 -16.49
CA VAL A 222 29.41 0.01 -17.29
C VAL A 222 27.97 -0.25 -16.89
N LEU A 223 27.37 0.66 -16.15
CA LEU A 223 26.11 0.41 -15.43
C LEU A 223 24.97 -0.03 -16.35
N VAL A 224 24.72 0.71 -17.44
CA VAL A 224 23.64 0.36 -18.39
C VAL A 224 23.84 -1.03 -19.01
N VAL A 225 25.08 -1.44 -19.25
CA VAL A 225 25.38 -2.77 -19.80
C VAL A 225 25.02 -3.86 -18.81
N GLU A 226 25.35 -3.66 -17.53
CA GLU A 226 25.01 -4.62 -16.48
C GLU A 226 23.50 -4.65 -16.19
N ALA A 227 22.82 -3.49 -16.19
CA ALA A 227 21.38 -3.41 -16.02
C ALA A 227 20.65 -4.21 -17.13
N VAL A 228 20.98 -3.94 -18.39
CA VAL A 228 20.38 -4.64 -19.53
C VAL A 228 20.75 -6.13 -19.51
N ARG A 229 22.01 -6.48 -19.23
CA ARG A 229 22.45 -7.88 -19.13
C ARG A 229 21.67 -8.61 -18.05
N SER A 230 21.52 -8.03 -16.86
CA SER A 230 20.80 -8.67 -15.75
C SER A 230 19.34 -8.94 -16.11
N LEU A 231 18.69 -8.06 -16.86
CA LEU A 231 17.34 -8.25 -17.34
C LEU A 231 17.23 -9.43 -18.30
N PHE A 232 18.11 -9.52 -19.31
CA PHE A 232 18.12 -10.59 -20.31
C PHE A 232 18.49 -11.96 -19.73
N GLU A 233 19.43 -12.00 -18.79
CA GLU A 233 19.98 -13.24 -18.23
C GLU A 233 19.17 -13.77 -17.05
N LYS A 234 18.57 -12.89 -16.23
CA LYS A 234 17.93 -13.28 -14.96
C LYS A 234 16.40 -13.32 -15.01
N SER A 235 15.75 -12.46 -15.84
CA SER A 235 14.29 -12.38 -15.82
C SER A 235 13.63 -13.66 -16.35
N THR A 236 12.66 -14.20 -15.58
CA THR A 236 11.79 -15.30 -16.03
C THR A 236 10.77 -14.84 -17.07
N TYR A 237 10.34 -13.59 -16.99
CA TYR A 237 9.42 -12.99 -17.96
C TYR A 237 10.15 -12.63 -19.24
N GLN A 238 9.70 -13.13 -20.40
CA GLN A 238 10.43 -12.99 -21.66
C GLN A 238 9.76 -12.07 -22.68
N ASN A 239 8.49 -11.72 -22.52
CA ASN A 239 7.79 -10.85 -23.48
C ASN A 239 8.08 -9.37 -23.23
N PHE A 240 9.36 -8.99 -23.34
CA PHE A 240 9.82 -7.60 -23.26
C PHE A 240 10.78 -7.24 -24.39
N HIS A 241 10.86 -5.94 -24.68
CA HIS A 241 11.94 -5.34 -25.48
C HIS A 241 12.47 -4.11 -24.73
N VAL A 242 13.74 -3.77 -25.00
CA VAL A 242 14.46 -2.70 -24.32
C VAL A 242 14.62 -1.50 -25.26
N VAL A 243 14.28 -0.31 -24.79
CA VAL A 243 14.54 0.96 -25.48
C VAL A 243 15.53 1.76 -24.66
N VAL A 244 16.77 1.80 -25.10
CA VAL A 244 17.84 2.59 -24.49
C VAL A 244 17.81 4.00 -25.08
N VAL A 245 17.59 5.01 -24.22
CA VAL A 245 17.64 6.43 -24.62
C VAL A 245 19.00 6.99 -24.19
N ALA A 246 19.96 6.97 -25.15
CA ALA A 246 21.37 7.26 -24.90
C ALA A 246 21.71 8.72 -25.21
N ASP A 247 22.36 9.41 -24.26
CA ASP A 247 22.95 10.73 -24.52
C ASP A 247 23.99 10.64 -25.66
N THR A 248 24.04 11.63 -26.52
CA THR A 248 24.98 11.64 -27.69
C THR A 248 26.44 11.30 -27.36
N PRO A 249 27.04 11.71 -26.21
CA PRO A 249 28.41 11.34 -25.86
C PRO A 249 28.57 9.92 -25.32
N THR A 250 27.56 9.08 -25.31
CA THR A 250 27.67 7.66 -24.89
C THR A 250 28.69 6.94 -25.80
N PRO A 251 29.74 6.28 -25.24
CA PRO A 251 30.76 5.63 -26.02
C PRO A 251 30.18 4.55 -26.96
N SER A 252 30.72 4.48 -28.21
CA SER A 252 30.26 3.49 -29.20
C SER A 252 30.44 2.06 -28.71
N SER A 253 31.53 1.77 -27.98
CA SER A 253 31.76 0.44 -27.38
C SER A 253 30.64 0.02 -26.38
N VAL A 254 30.02 0.98 -25.68
CA VAL A 254 28.89 0.71 -24.80
C VAL A 254 27.65 0.36 -25.63
N LEU A 255 27.40 1.15 -26.70
CA LEU A 255 26.27 0.90 -27.59
C LEU A 255 26.39 -0.44 -28.33
N ASP A 256 27.62 -0.82 -28.72
CA ASP A 256 27.88 -2.11 -29.37
C ASP A 256 27.67 -3.29 -28.40
N SER A 257 28.09 -3.15 -27.14
CA SER A 257 27.82 -4.14 -26.09
C SER A 257 26.31 -4.33 -25.85
N LEU A 258 25.57 -3.24 -25.83
CA LEU A 258 24.10 -3.29 -25.68
C LEU A 258 23.43 -4.01 -26.86
N ARG A 259 23.83 -3.70 -28.11
CA ARG A 259 23.34 -4.40 -29.32
C ARG A 259 23.64 -5.88 -29.28
N GLN A 260 24.84 -6.26 -28.83
CA GLN A 260 25.25 -7.67 -28.70
C GLN A 260 24.38 -8.42 -27.68
N ILE A 261 24.01 -7.78 -26.55
CA ILE A 261 23.16 -8.39 -25.49
C ILE A 261 21.72 -8.51 -25.96
N GLY A 262 21.14 -7.42 -26.48
CA GLY A 262 19.71 -7.33 -26.73
C GLY A 262 19.26 -7.85 -28.11
N GLY A 263 20.17 -7.85 -29.12
CA GLY A 263 19.83 -8.25 -30.49
C GLY A 263 18.60 -7.50 -31.00
N ASP A 264 17.66 -8.24 -31.59
CA ASP A 264 16.42 -7.69 -32.16
C ASP A 264 15.43 -7.17 -31.11
N ARG A 265 15.64 -7.50 -29.81
CA ARG A 265 14.82 -7.01 -28.70
C ARG A 265 15.39 -5.74 -28.06
N LEU A 266 16.33 -5.06 -28.71
CA LEU A 266 16.90 -3.82 -28.18
C LEU A 266 16.95 -2.73 -29.26
N GLN A 267 16.36 -1.59 -28.94
CA GLN A 267 16.41 -0.35 -29.72
C GLN A 267 17.26 0.69 -28.99
N ILE A 268 18.06 1.47 -29.72
CA ILE A 268 18.79 2.61 -29.19
C ILE A 268 18.30 3.89 -29.84
N LEU A 269 17.89 4.84 -29.01
CA LEU A 269 17.52 6.19 -29.42
C LEU A 269 18.60 7.17 -28.97
N ASN A 270 19.07 8.02 -29.87
CA ASN A 270 19.98 9.10 -29.51
C ASN A 270 19.24 10.27 -28.88
N TYR A 271 19.81 10.82 -27.83
CA TYR A 271 19.32 12.00 -27.14
C TYR A 271 20.41 13.07 -27.11
N ASP A 272 20.18 14.18 -27.80
CA ASP A 272 21.14 15.28 -28.01
C ASP A 272 20.75 16.59 -27.32
N ARG A 273 19.80 16.51 -26.37
CA ARG A 273 19.26 17.65 -25.66
C ARG A 273 19.84 17.75 -24.24
N PRO A 274 19.66 18.88 -23.53
CA PRO A 274 20.00 18.98 -22.12
C PRO A 274 19.33 17.87 -21.30
N PHE A 275 20.02 17.40 -20.27
CA PHE A 275 19.50 16.31 -19.43
C PHE A 275 18.10 16.59 -18.90
N ASN A 276 17.16 15.72 -19.23
CA ASN A 276 15.82 15.69 -18.68
C ASN A 276 15.36 14.23 -18.60
N PHE A 277 15.30 13.70 -17.38
CA PHE A 277 14.92 12.32 -17.13
C PHE A 277 13.48 12.03 -17.64
N ALA A 278 12.56 12.95 -17.37
CA ALA A 278 11.17 12.82 -17.81
C ALA A 278 11.05 12.79 -19.33
N GLU A 279 11.75 13.68 -20.05
CA GLU A 279 11.72 13.75 -21.50
C GLU A 279 12.31 12.48 -22.14
N LYS A 280 13.42 11.95 -21.59
CA LYS A 280 14.06 10.72 -22.10
C LYS A 280 13.12 9.51 -21.94
N ASN A 281 12.48 9.36 -20.80
CA ASN A 281 11.51 8.28 -20.58
C ASN A 281 10.27 8.43 -21.48
N ASN A 282 9.74 9.63 -21.64
CA ASN A 282 8.61 9.90 -22.55
C ASN A 282 9.00 9.58 -23.99
N LEU A 283 10.19 9.98 -24.45
CA LEU A 283 10.68 9.68 -25.78
C LEU A 283 10.78 8.16 -26.03
N GLY A 284 11.35 7.43 -25.06
CA GLY A 284 11.43 5.97 -25.13
C GLY A 284 10.04 5.32 -25.19
N ALA A 285 9.12 5.74 -24.34
CA ALA A 285 7.76 5.23 -24.30
C ALA A 285 6.97 5.49 -25.59
N MET A 286 7.20 6.64 -26.22
CA MET A 286 6.56 7.02 -27.51
C MET A 286 7.15 6.31 -28.72
N SER A 287 8.35 5.74 -28.62
CA SER A 287 9.06 5.10 -29.75
C SER A 287 8.62 3.66 -30.02
N CYS A 288 7.75 3.11 -29.21
CA CYS A 288 7.31 1.72 -29.29
C CYS A 288 5.85 1.55 -28.85
N GLU A 289 5.26 0.45 -29.27
CA GLU A 289 3.92 0.01 -28.85
C GLU A 289 4.07 -1.24 -27.98
N SER A 290 3.65 -1.15 -26.73
CA SER A 290 3.61 -2.27 -25.77
C SER A 290 2.50 -2.04 -24.78
N ASP A 291 1.94 -3.10 -24.22
CA ASP A 291 0.84 -3.03 -23.26
C ASP A 291 1.25 -2.34 -21.95
N LEU A 292 2.50 -2.57 -21.54
CA LEU A 292 3.08 -2.04 -20.32
C LEU A 292 4.41 -1.31 -20.63
N ILE A 293 4.76 -0.34 -19.79
CA ILE A 293 5.99 0.43 -19.84
C ILE A 293 6.72 0.23 -18.51
N LEU A 294 7.95 -0.27 -18.53
CA LEU A 294 8.84 -0.31 -17.37
C LEU A 294 9.83 0.86 -17.47
N LEU A 295 9.70 1.82 -16.57
CA LEU A 295 10.75 2.81 -16.34
C LEU A 295 11.86 2.12 -15.54
N LEU A 296 13.07 2.11 -16.06
CA LEU A 296 14.20 1.41 -15.43
C LEU A 296 15.47 2.28 -15.51
N ASN A 297 16.07 2.58 -14.37
CA ASN A 297 17.36 3.28 -14.35
C ASN A 297 18.50 2.40 -14.87
N ASP A 298 19.51 3.05 -15.43
CA ASP A 298 20.69 2.40 -15.96
C ASP A 298 21.65 1.84 -14.89
N ASP A 299 21.42 2.15 -13.62
CA ASP A 299 22.19 1.68 -12.45
C ASP A 299 21.38 0.71 -11.57
N THR A 300 20.57 -0.12 -12.19
CA THR A 300 19.80 -1.19 -11.52
C THR A 300 20.32 -2.58 -11.87
N GLU A 301 20.09 -3.58 -11.01
CA GLU A 301 20.38 -4.98 -11.28
C GLU A 301 19.31 -5.90 -10.67
N ILE A 302 18.79 -6.86 -11.44
CA ILE A 302 17.76 -7.79 -10.98
C ILE A 302 18.34 -8.74 -9.93
N ILE A 303 17.65 -8.88 -8.79
CA ILE A 303 17.93 -9.86 -7.75
C ILE A 303 16.92 -11.01 -7.86
N THR A 304 15.61 -10.71 -7.82
CA THR A 304 14.54 -11.71 -7.94
C THR A 304 14.30 -12.00 -9.41
N ALA A 305 14.50 -13.22 -9.85
CA ALA A 305 14.33 -13.61 -11.26
C ALA A 305 12.90 -13.36 -11.76
N GLU A 306 11.91 -13.60 -10.91
CA GLU A 306 10.47 -13.42 -11.17
C GLU A 306 10.00 -11.97 -10.96
N ALA A 307 10.91 -11.00 -10.72
CA ALA A 307 10.51 -9.64 -10.36
C ALA A 307 9.54 -9.01 -11.36
N LEU A 308 9.86 -9.10 -12.67
CA LEU A 308 9.00 -8.55 -13.72
C LEU A 308 7.67 -9.31 -13.80
N GLU A 309 7.69 -10.64 -13.72
CA GLU A 309 6.48 -11.48 -13.70
C GLU A 309 5.54 -11.14 -12.55
N ILE A 310 6.10 -10.99 -11.33
CA ILE A 310 5.33 -10.60 -10.14
C ILE A 310 4.67 -9.23 -10.33
N MET A 311 5.39 -8.27 -10.89
CA MET A 311 4.84 -6.93 -11.16
C MET A 311 3.79 -6.95 -12.26
N VAL A 312 4.00 -7.70 -13.34
CA VAL A 312 3.04 -7.84 -14.45
C VAL A 312 1.73 -8.46 -13.97
N ALA A 313 1.79 -9.49 -13.13
CA ALA A 313 0.59 -10.16 -12.62
C ALA A 313 -0.33 -9.24 -11.79
N MET A 314 0.17 -8.13 -11.26
CA MET A 314 -0.66 -7.16 -10.55
C MET A 314 -1.65 -6.44 -11.48
N PHE A 315 -1.34 -6.33 -12.77
CA PHE A 315 -2.20 -5.67 -13.77
C PHE A 315 -3.38 -6.53 -14.24
N ASN A 316 -3.53 -7.76 -13.72
CA ASN A 316 -4.79 -8.49 -13.82
C ASN A 316 -5.96 -7.70 -13.17
N ASP A 317 -5.65 -6.83 -12.21
CA ASP A 317 -6.61 -5.87 -11.68
C ASP A 317 -6.58 -4.58 -12.53
N PRO A 318 -7.68 -4.23 -13.23
CA PRO A 318 -7.73 -3.06 -14.11
C PRO A 318 -7.55 -1.72 -13.39
N ASN A 319 -7.73 -1.69 -12.07
CA ASN A 319 -7.57 -0.48 -11.27
C ASN A 319 -6.12 -0.25 -10.83
N VAL A 320 -5.20 -1.17 -11.12
CA VAL A 320 -3.77 -0.97 -10.87
C VAL A 320 -3.17 -0.19 -12.03
N GLY A 321 -2.58 0.98 -11.72
CA GLY A 321 -1.96 1.87 -12.71
C GLY A 321 -0.44 1.76 -12.75
N VAL A 322 0.20 1.60 -11.59
CA VAL A 322 1.66 1.51 -11.46
C VAL A 322 2.06 0.55 -10.35
N VAL A 323 3.12 -0.21 -10.58
CA VAL A 323 3.68 -1.20 -9.65
C VAL A 323 5.18 -0.99 -9.51
N GLY A 324 5.70 -1.00 -8.28
CA GLY A 324 7.14 -0.93 -8.00
C GLY A 324 7.62 -2.00 -7.03
N PRO A 325 8.87 -2.47 -7.18
CA PRO A 325 9.50 -3.46 -6.32
C PRO A 325 10.10 -2.82 -5.07
N MET A 326 10.67 -3.65 -4.19
CA MET A 326 11.64 -3.19 -3.20
C MET A 326 13.00 -2.98 -3.87
N LEU A 327 13.55 -1.78 -3.74
CA LEU A 327 14.89 -1.48 -4.20
C LEU A 327 15.88 -1.53 -3.04
N LEU A 328 17.04 -2.12 -3.30
CA LEU A 328 18.11 -2.27 -2.33
C LEU A 328 19.38 -1.50 -2.78
N PHE A 329 20.09 -0.98 -1.80
CA PHE A 329 21.45 -0.48 -2.01
C PHE A 329 22.45 -1.61 -2.27
N GLU A 330 23.67 -1.26 -2.67
CA GLU A 330 24.78 -2.18 -2.85
C GLU A 330 25.10 -3.04 -1.61
N ASP A 331 24.87 -2.50 -0.41
CA ASP A 331 25.04 -3.20 0.88
C ASP A 331 23.83 -4.04 1.27
N SER A 332 22.88 -4.20 0.37
CA SER A 332 21.61 -4.94 0.58
C SER A 332 20.66 -4.33 1.60
N THR A 333 20.85 -3.09 2.02
CA THR A 333 19.85 -2.37 2.82
C THR A 333 18.75 -1.78 1.91
N ILE A 334 17.58 -1.49 2.48
CA ILE A 334 16.45 -0.91 1.74
C ILE A 334 16.86 0.47 1.19
N GLN A 335 16.71 0.66 -0.12
CA GLN A 335 16.83 1.96 -0.75
C GLN A 335 15.44 2.60 -0.89
N SER A 336 14.45 1.86 -1.42
CA SER A 336 13.08 2.32 -1.52
C SER A 336 12.09 1.17 -1.33
N ALA A 337 11.06 1.43 -0.53
CA ALA A 337 9.91 0.57 -0.30
C ALA A 337 8.60 1.35 -0.46
N GLY A 338 8.55 2.23 -1.46
CA GLY A 338 7.48 3.21 -1.68
C GLY A 338 7.63 4.44 -0.81
N HIS A 339 7.08 5.54 -1.28
CA HIS A 339 7.12 6.83 -0.57
C HIS A 339 5.90 7.03 0.32
N ILE A 340 6.13 7.80 1.37
CA ILE A 340 5.11 8.51 2.15
C ILE A 340 5.37 10.01 2.09
N PHE A 341 4.32 10.80 2.30
CA PHE A 341 4.41 12.26 2.39
C PHE A 341 4.19 12.68 3.85
N SER A 342 5.23 13.29 4.46
CA SER A 342 5.20 13.61 5.89
C SER A 342 6.01 14.87 6.27
N PRO A 343 5.74 16.05 5.74
CA PRO A 343 5.09 16.43 4.47
C PRO A 343 5.97 16.21 3.24
N ASP A 344 7.29 16.09 3.40
CA ASP A 344 8.18 15.83 2.27
C ASP A 344 8.09 14.37 1.85
N PRO A 345 8.09 14.06 0.53
CA PRO A 345 8.19 12.71 0.04
C PRO A 345 9.45 12.01 0.57
N THR A 346 9.25 10.86 1.20
CA THR A 346 10.31 10.15 1.90
C THR A 346 10.24 8.65 1.61
N ASP A 347 11.39 8.04 1.28
CA ASP A 347 11.51 6.58 1.16
C ASP A 347 11.36 5.90 2.52
N LEU A 348 10.37 5.00 2.62
CA LEU A 348 10.09 4.25 3.84
C LEU A 348 11.24 3.30 4.20
N TYR A 349 11.68 3.35 5.45
CA TYR A 349 12.68 2.45 6.04
C TYR A 349 14.02 2.42 5.28
N ARG A 350 14.37 3.50 4.57
CA ARG A 350 15.65 3.65 3.88
C ARG A 350 16.82 3.32 4.80
N ALA A 351 17.80 2.57 4.31
CA ALA A 351 18.98 2.08 5.03
C ALA A 351 18.67 1.09 6.18
N GLN A 352 17.46 0.51 6.23
CA GLN A 352 17.15 -0.59 7.14
C GLN A 352 17.31 -1.94 6.42
N SER A 353 17.39 -3.03 7.21
CA SER A 353 17.40 -4.39 6.66
C SER A 353 16.11 -4.70 5.91
N PRO A 354 16.14 -5.37 4.75
CA PRO A 354 14.95 -5.83 4.05
C PRO A 354 14.14 -6.87 4.85
N GLU A 355 14.76 -7.49 5.87
CA GLU A 355 14.07 -8.40 6.79
C GLU A 355 13.20 -7.66 7.83
N THR A 356 13.30 -6.34 7.90
CA THR A 356 12.44 -5.53 8.77
C THR A 356 10.98 -5.68 8.37
N ALA A 357 10.12 -6.09 9.30
CA ALA A 357 8.69 -6.20 9.03
C ALA A 357 7.99 -4.83 9.00
N GLY A 358 8.45 -3.90 9.82
CA GLY A 358 7.75 -2.65 10.10
C GLY A 358 6.44 -2.87 10.88
N PRO A 359 5.76 -1.80 11.30
CA PRO A 359 4.48 -1.90 11.98
C PRO A 359 3.44 -2.61 11.11
N GLN A 360 2.76 -3.59 11.71
CA GLN A 360 1.73 -4.37 11.01
C GLN A 360 2.22 -4.90 9.65
N ASN A 361 3.41 -5.49 9.62
CA ASN A 361 4.03 -6.11 8.45
C ASN A 361 4.18 -5.18 7.20
N LEU A 362 4.27 -3.88 7.41
CA LEU A 362 4.28 -2.84 6.38
C LEU A 362 5.22 -3.12 5.20
N LEU A 363 6.41 -3.68 5.49
CA LEU A 363 7.46 -3.94 4.50
C LEU A 363 7.43 -5.36 3.94
N ARG A 364 6.55 -6.23 4.46
CA ARG A 364 6.49 -7.66 4.07
C ARG A 364 5.26 -8.00 3.24
N VAL A 365 4.37 -7.03 3.02
CA VAL A 365 3.10 -7.25 2.31
C VAL A 365 2.94 -6.29 1.13
N GLN A 366 2.26 -6.74 0.09
CA GLN A 366 1.82 -5.87 -0.99
C GLN A 366 0.84 -4.83 -0.44
N ARG A 367 0.96 -3.60 -0.92
CA ARG A 367 0.12 -2.50 -0.43
C ARG A 367 0.06 -1.33 -1.40
N GLU A 368 -0.95 -0.54 -1.27
CA GLU A 368 -1.04 0.78 -1.89
C GLU A 368 -0.02 1.74 -1.25
N VAL A 369 0.51 2.64 -2.07
CA VAL A 369 1.49 3.66 -1.69
C VAL A 369 1.19 4.99 -2.37
N SER A 370 1.65 6.07 -1.78
CA SER A 370 1.45 7.42 -2.32
C SER A 370 2.30 7.68 -3.56
N SER A 371 3.49 7.12 -3.62
CA SER A 371 4.28 7.06 -4.85
C SER A 371 5.35 5.98 -4.81
N LEU A 372 5.96 5.74 -5.98
CA LEU A 372 7.03 4.79 -6.24
C LEU A 372 8.16 5.51 -6.96
N ILE A 373 9.40 5.14 -6.70
CA ILE A 373 10.56 5.69 -7.39
C ILE A 373 10.62 5.19 -8.85
N ALA A 374 10.86 6.09 -9.79
CA ALA A 374 10.97 5.73 -11.21
C ALA A 374 12.25 4.99 -11.59
N ALA A 375 13.09 4.65 -10.60
CA ALA A 375 14.25 3.77 -10.85
C ALA A 375 13.84 2.35 -11.29
N CYS A 376 12.64 1.88 -10.84
CA CYS A 376 11.96 0.70 -11.37
C CYS A 376 10.46 0.84 -11.12
N ALA A 377 9.70 1.23 -12.13
CA ALA A 377 8.25 1.41 -12.05
C ALA A 377 7.59 0.87 -13.32
N LEU A 378 6.75 -0.16 -13.15
CA LEU A 378 5.97 -0.76 -14.24
C LEU A 378 4.59 -0.09 -14.30
N VAL A 379 4.18 0.35 -15.47
CA VAL A 379 2.98 1.18 -15.68
C VAL A 379 2.18 0.64 -16.86
N ARG A 380 0.85 0.72 -16.77
CA ARG A 380 -0.02 0.48 -17.94
C ARG A 380 0.19 1.57 -18.98
N ARG A 381 0.28 1.20 -20.25
CA ARG A 381 0.43 2.17 -21.33
C ARG A 381 -0.75 3.15 -21.42
N ASP A 382 -1.96 2.65 -21.38
CA ASP A 382 -3.17 3.48 -21.43
C ASP A 382 -3.25 4.49 -20.28
N VAL A 383 -2.73 4.11 -19.08
CA VAL A 383 -2.62 5.01 -17.93
C VAL A 383 -1.51 6.04 -18.15
N PHE A 384 -0.33 5.60 -18.62
CA PHE A 384 0.80 6.49 -18.92
C PHE A 384 0.39 7.58 -19.92
N GLU A 385 -0.30 7.21 -20.99
CA GLU A 385 -0.78 8.12 -22.01
C GLU A 385 -1.89 9.05 -21.48
N ARG A 386 -2.85 8.50 -20.74
CA ARG A 386 -3.95 9.26 -20.13
C ARG A 386 -3.46 10.39 -19.22
N VAL A 387 -2.41 10.15 -18.44
CA VAL A 387 -1.85 11.16 -17.52
C VAL A 387 -0.79 12.06 -18.20
N GLY A 388 -0.50 11.84 -19.48
CA GLY A 388 0.45 12.64 -20.27
C GLY A 388 1.92 12.34 -19.95
N GLY A 389 2.24 11.11 -19.55
CA GLY A 389 3.61 10.68 -19.22
C GLY A 389 4.22 11.40 -18.03
N LEU A 390 5.55 11.41 -17.93
CA LEU A 390 6.30 12.16 -16.93
C LEU A 390 6.32 13.64 -17.25
N CYS A 391 6.19 14.52 -16.24
CA CYS A 391 6.22 15.96 -16.42
C CYS A 391 7.65 16.47 -16.66
N MET A 392 7.92 17.02 -17.84
CA MET A 392 9.24 17.52 -18.24
C MET A 392 9.71 18.74 -17.43
N GLU A 393 8.83 19.39 -16.68
CA GLU A 393 9.21 20.47 -15.75
C GLU A 393 9.94 19.97 -14.49
N PHE A 394 9.99 18.66 -14.30
CA PHE A 394 10.77 17.97 -13.27
C PHE A 394 11.89 17.16 -13.92
N PRO A 395 12.95 17.84 -14.43
CA PRO A 395 13.99 17.17 -15.23
C PRO A 395 14.85 16.21 -14.44
N GLY A 396 14.94 16.37 -13.13
CA GLY A 396 15.86 15.60 -12.29
C GLY A 396 15.25 14.91 -11.10
N ASN A 397 14.37 15.58 -10.36
CA ASN A 397 13.76 15.03 -9.16
C ASN A 397 12.25 15.20 -9.25
N TRP A 398 11.51 14.48 -8.41
CA TRP A 398 10.05 14.63 -8.19
C TRP A 398 9.17 14.26 -9.40
N ASN A 399 9.76 13.86 -10.53
CA ASN A 399 8.99 13.41 -11.70
C ASN A 399 8.17 12.14 -11.41
N ASP A 400 8.69 11.25 -10.60
CA ASP A 400 8.05 10.02 -10.11
C ASP A 400 6.92 10.33 -9.13
N ILE A 401 7.12 11.27 -8.21
CA ILE A 401 6.07 11.74 -7.29
C ILE A 401 4.91 12.34 -8.07
N ASP A 402 5.20 13.31 -8.95
CA ASP A 402 4.20 13.94 -9.81
C ASP A 402 3.45 12.91 -10.65
N PHE A 403 4.19 11.95 -11.21
CA PHE A 403 3.60 10.91 -12.05
C PHE A 403 2.63 10.01 -11.27
N CYS A 404 3.06 9.49 -10.11
CA CYS A 404 2.21 8.63 -9.28
C CYS A 404 0.96 9.38 -8.78
N LEU A 405 1.08 10.66 -8.43
CA LEU A 405 -0.07 11.47 -8.03
C LEU A 405 -1.05 11.71 -9.18
N LYS A 406 -0.56 11.92 -10.41
CA LYS A 406 -1.42 11.97 -11.61
C LYS A 406 -2.15 10.66 -11.85
N VAL A 407 -1.47 9.51 -11.69
CA VAL A 407 -2.06 8.17 -11.81
C VAL A 407 -3.19 7.99 -10.81
N GLN A 408 -2.97 8.39 -9.55
CA GLN A 408 -3.99 8.30 -8.50
C GLN A 408 -5.16 9.27 -8.75
N LEU A 409 -4.89 10.49 -9.20
CA LEU A 409 -5.94 11.46 -9.57
C LEU A 409 -6.80 10.95 -10.73
N ALA A 410 -6.23 10.14 -11.63
CA ALA A 410 -6.95 9.47 -12.70
C ALA A 410 -7.75 8.24 -12.24
N GLY A 411 -7.75 7.92 -10.93
CA GLY A 411 -8.52 6.85 -10.30
C GLY A 411 -7.81 5.49 -10.23
N TYR A 412 -6.52 5.43 -10.56
CA TYR A 412 -5.75 4.18 -10.48
C TYR A 412 -4.93 4.09 -9.19
N ARG A 413 -4.53 2.86 -8.84
CA ARG A 413 -3.74 2.57 -7.65
C ARG A 413 -2.25 2.43 -7.98
N ALA A 414 -1.39 2.90 -7.08
CA ALA A 414 0.05 2.65 -7.07
C ALA A 414 0.36 1.55 -6.04
N ILE A 415 1.00 0.46 -6.46
CA ILE A 415 1.23 -0.73 -5.64
C ILE A 415 2.72 -0.97 -5.42
N PHE A 416 3.10 -1.07 -4.16
CA PHE A 416 4.40 -1.59 -3.76
C PHE A 416 4.32 -3.11 -3.57
N THR A 417 5.30 -3.86 -4.10
CA THR A 417 5.46 -5.29 -3.85
C THR A 417 6.80 -5.60 -3.20
N PRO A 418 6.81 -6.22 -2.00
CA PRO A 418 8.05 -6.65 -1.35
C PRO A 418 8.59 -7.98 -1.88
N HIS A 419 7.93 -8.59 -2.85
CA HIS A 419 8.30 -9.90 -3.39
C HIS A 419 9.19 -9.82 -4.65
N ALA A 420 9.40 -8.63 -5.16
CA ALA A 420 10.32 -8.32 -6.25
C ALA A 420 11.45 -7.43 -5.72
N HIS A 421 12.70 -7.84 -5.93
CA HIS A 421 13.87 -7.10 -5.46
C HIS A 421 14.81 -6.79 -6.62
N LEU A 422 15.32 -5.56 -6.66
CA LEU A 422 16.41 -5.13 -7.53
C LEU A 422 17.42 -4.34 -6.69
N PHE A 423 18.69 -4.39 -7.06
CA PHE A 423 19.64 -3.36 -6.64
C PHE A 423 19.38 -2.07 -7.40
N HIS A 424 19.59 -0.93 -6.74
CA HIS A 424 19.68 0.38 -7.35
C HIS A 424 20.90 1.11 -6.76
N PHE A 425 21.95 1.23 -7.56
CA PHE A 425 23.27 1.71 -7.13
C PHE A 425 23.34 3.23 -7.05
N GLU A 426 22.27 3.87 -6.62
CA GLU A 426 22.06 5.30 -6.52
C GLU A 426 23.33 6.14 -6.29
N SER A 427 23.38 7.34 -6.85
CA SER A 427 24.47 8.32 -6.70
C SER A 427 25.81 7.92 -7.31
N LYS A 428 25.90 6.80 -8.04
CA LYS A 428 27.13 6.44 -8.78
C LYS A 428 27.30 7.30 -10.05
N THR A 429 26.19 7.74 -10.63
CA THR A 429 26.19 8.51 -11.90
C THR A 429 25.84 9.98 -11.72
N ARG A 430 25.10 10.31 -10.67
CA ARG A 430 24.61 11.66 -10.38
C ARG A 430 24.50 11.89 -8.88
N ILE A 431 25.06 12.99 -8.38
CA ILE A 431 24.75 13.46 -7.04
C ILE A 431 23.38 14.16 -7.12
N ALA A 432 22.38 13.57 -6.50
CA ALA A 432 21.06 14.17 -6.39
C ALA A 432 21.18 15.49 -5.61
N LYS A 433 20.88 16.62 -6.25
CA LYS A 433 20.79 17.92 -5.58
C LYS A 433 19.33 18.28 -5.46
N ARG A 434 18.92 18.70 -4.27
CA ARG A 434 17.62 19.34 -4.06
C ARG A 434 17.62 20.66 -4.84
N VAL A 435 16.69 20.78 -5.78
CA VAL A 435 16.51 22.00 -6.61
C VAL A 435 15.30 22.74 -6.10
N GLU A 436 15.49 23.87 -5.45
CA GLU A 436 14.41 24.63 -4.77
C GLU A 436 13.28 25.03 -5.73
N SER A 437 13.59 25.32 -7.00
CA SER A 437 12.56 25.62 -8.00
C SER A 437 11.67 24.42 -8.33
N GLU A 438 12.21 23.19 -8.32
CA GLU A 438 11.42 21.96 -8.49
C GLU A 438 10.56 21.68 -7.26
N VAL A 439 11.11 21.89 -6.05
CA VAL A 439 10.35 21.79 -4.78
C VAL A 439 9.18 22.76 -4.74
N ALA A 440 9.42 24.01 -5.12
CA ALA A 440 8.37 25.04 -5.17
C ALA A 440 7.25 24.67 -6.17
N LYS A 441 7.62 24.12 -7.34
CA LYS A 441 6.65 23.64 -8.33
C LYS A 441 5.83 22.45 -7.81
N LEU A 442 6.50 21.48 -7.17
CA LEU A 442 5.82 20.34 -6.56
C LEU A 442 4.82 20.78 -5.50
N GLY A 443 5.24 21.66 -4.59
CA GLY A 443 4.38 22.23 -3.55
C GLY A 443 3.22 23.05 -4.12
N ALA A 444 3.45 23.85 -5.15
CA ALA A 444 2.38 24.61 -5.82
C ALA A 444 1.34 23.72 -6.49
N ARG A 445 1.75 22.57 -7.01
CA ARG A 445 0.88 21.61 -7.71
C ARG A 445 0.16 20.64 -6.76
N TRP A 446 0.84 20.13 -5.75
CA TRP A 446 0.41 19.01 -4.92
C TRP A 446 0.41 19.26 -3.42
N GLY A 447 0.67 20.52 -2.96
CA GLY A 447 0.92 20.83 -1.56
C GLY A 447 -0.09 20.23 -0.58
N SER A 448 -1.39 20.34 -0.86
CA SER A 448 -2.44 19.79 0.01
C SER A 448 -2.41 18.24 0.09
N VAL A 449 -1.98 17.58 -0.99
CA VAL A 449 -1.86 16.10 -1.03
C VAL A 449 -0.59 15.66 -0.29
N LEU A 450 0.49 16.44 -0.40
CA LEU A 450 1.75 16.15 0.30
C LEU A 450 1.59 16.31 1.82
N ASP A 451 0.71 17.21 2.26
CA ASP A 451 0.42 17.45 3.68
C ASP A 451 -0.49 16.39 4.31
N ASP A 452 -1.30 15.68 3.50
CA ASP A 452 -2.29 14.69 3.96
C ASP A 452 -2.20 13.39 3.14
N ASP A 453 -1.11 12.66 3.34
CA ASP A 453 -0.90 11.34 2.72
C ASP A 453 -1.96 10.33 3.19
N PRO A 454 -2.76 9.75 2.29
CA PRO A 454 -3.80 8.81 2.67
C PRO A 454 -3.26 7.55 3.36
N TYR A 455 -2.01 7.14 3.08
CA TYR A 455 -1.41 5.94 3.65
C TYR A 455 -0.53 6.22 4.88
N PHE A 456 -0.36 7.48 5.27
CA PHE A 456 0.33 7.88 6.49
C PHE A 456 -0.68 8.21 7.60
N ASN A 457 -0.48 7.69 8.81
CA ASN A 457 -1.33 8.04 9.93
C ASN A 457 -0.83 9.33 10.58
N PRO A 458 -1.66 10.39 10.74
CA PRO A 458 -1.22 11.68 11.25
C PRO A 458 -0.73 11.65 12.71
N ASN A 459 -1.01 10.58 13.46
CA ASN A 459 -0.54 10.35 14.83
C ASN A 459 0.82 9.62 14.90
N LEU A 460 1.51 9.49 13.77
CA LEU A 460 2.89 9.04 13.69
C LEU A 460 3.84 10.25 13.64
N GLN A 461 5.08 10.03 14.05
CA GLN A 461 6.11 11.07 13.98
C GLN A 461 6.32 11.52 12.54
N ARG A 462 6.24 12.82 12.29
CA ARG A 462 6.57 13.42 11.01
C ARG A 462 8.08 13.59 10.84
N TYR A 463 8.53 13.81 9.61
CA TYR A 463 9.94 14.03 9.26
C TYR A 463 10.86 12.84 9.59
N THR A 464 10.31 11.63 9.58
CA THR A 464 11.06 10.39 9.76
C THR A 464 10.63 9.36 8.72
N ASN A 465 11.57 8.56 8.27
CA ASN A 465 11.29 7.44 7.37
C ASN A 465 10.88 6.15 8.09
N ILE A 466 10.81 6.17 9.41
CA ILE A 466 10.41 5.02 10.23
C ILE A 466 9.10 5.37 10.94
N TRP A 467 8.10 4.51 10.80
CA TRP A 467 6.84 4.70 11.51
C TRP A 467 7.01 4.50 13.02
N LYS A 468 6.90 5.59 13.75
CA LYS A 468 6.90 5.62 15.21
C LYS A 468 5.69 6.39 15.69
N THR A 469 5.03 5.90 16.73
CA THR A 469 3.95 6.64 17.38
C THR A 469 4.48 7.97 17.90
N ASP A 470 3.77 9.05 17.65
CA ASP A 470 4.10 10.34 18.23
C ASP A 470 3.71 10.33 19.72
N SER A 471 4.71 10.39 20.57
CA SER A 471 4.53 10.42 22.03
C SER A 471 3.94 11.75 22.54
N THR A 472 3.93 12.78 21.67
CA THR A 472 3.35 14.09 21.99
C THR A 472 1.90 14.21 21.55
N SER A 473 1.37 13.23 20.80
CA SER A 473 -0.03 13.24 20.40
C SER A 473 -0.91 13.23 21.64
N LYS A 474 -1.63 14.33 21.86
CA LYS A 474 -2.48 14.58 23.03
C LYS A 474 -3.81 13.81 22.97
N GLN A 475 -3.82 12.58 22.50
CA GLN A 475 -4.98 11.74 22.75
C GLN A 475 -4.99 11.36 24.23
N SER A 476 -5.55 12.24 25.07
CA SER A 476 -5.95 11.85 26.40
C SER A 476 -7.01 10.77 26.24
N LEU A 477 -6.66 9.55 26.57
CA LEU A 477 -7.64 8.48 26.74
C LEU A 477 -8.40 8.77 28.04
N ASP A 478 -9.20 9.84 28.02
CA ASP A 478 -10.15 10.11 29.08
C ASP A 478 -11.12 8.92 29.17
N GLU A 479 -11.34 8.48 30.36
CA GLU A 479 -12.04 7.28 30.79
C GLU A 479 -13.04 6.71 29.78
N ALA A 480 -12.68 5.56 29.21
CA ALA A 480 -13.52 4.79 28.30
C ALA A 480 -14.92 4.65 28.88
N LEU A 481 -15.94 4.79 28.05
CA LEU A 481 -17.28 4.36 28.38
C LEU A 481 -17.21 2.87 28.71
N ILE A 482 -17.17 2.55 30.00
CA ILE A 482 -17.06 1.18 30.48
C ILE A 482 -18.37 0.49 30.17
N ILE A 483 -18.42 -0.17 29.03
CA ILE A 483 -19.45 -1.17 28.79
C ILE A 483 -18.95 -2.42 29.50
N LEU A 484 -19.30 -2.52 30.77
CA LEU A 484 -19.05 -3.69 31.59
C LEU A 484 -19.88 -4.86 31.05
N LEU A 485 -19.36 -5.56 30.07
CA LEU A 485 -19.60 -6.97 29.89
C LEU A 485 -18.40 -7.73 30.50
N THR A 486 -18.24 -7.55 31.81
CA THR A 486 -17.43 -8.48 32.57
C THR A 486 -18.33 -9.67 32.87
N VAL A 487 -18.28 -10.65 31.99
CA VAL A 487 -18.73 -12.00 32.33
C VAL A 487 -17.54 -12.63 33.04
N ALA A 488 -17.70 -12.76 34.38
CA ALA A 488 -16.81 -13.57 35.21
C ALA A 488 -17.00 -15.04 34.86
#